data_9ab9f1e1e023b9ef9f1972273dfcd7dc
#
_entry.id   9ab9f1e1e023b9ef9f1972273dfcd7dc
#
_cell.length_a   1.000
_cell.length_b   1.000
_cell.length_c   1.000
_cell.angle_alpha   90.00
_cell.angle_beta   90.00
_cell.angle_gamma   90.00
#
_symmetry.space_group_name_H-M   'P 1'
#
loop_
_entity.id
_entity.type
_entity.pdbx_description
1 polymer ?
#
loop_
_entity_poly.entity_id
_entity_poly.type
_entity_poly.pdbx_seq_one_letter_code
_entity_poly.pdbx_strand_id
1 'polypeptide(L)'
;MSGVDLSVIAEAPAPPARRRRGGSGWGAFALRRLGGLVLSLGLLVLLTFLIVPLIPGDPAIAILGPNASADAVAALRERLHLNDPLPVQFLDYLHGLVTLDLGQSFRYNTPVTTTIATKLPYTATTAIGAILVVILVAIPVGMTIGVLTRSGRRPWLSVGFGTIAGFFASFPAYVAGTLLVVVFAIWLKVLPAGGAATSNAYILPIAALALGPTFAVARVVVQETYSVLHQDYMRTARGRRLSAARLYIRHALPNLMASTLTLTGLILASMLGGAIVIETVFSLPGLGLEVVQAIIFRDFPVIQGIVLTVGALAILINLVIDVVLGLIDPRTLGGPTHV
;
A
#
# COMPACT_ATOMS: atom_id res chain seq x y z
N MET A 1 50.84 30.52 -51.79
CA MET A 1 51.12 30.08 -50.42
C MET A 1 50.46 31.13 -49.52
N SER A 2 49.24 30.91 -49.11
CA SER A 2 48.50 31.82 -48.21
C SER A 2 48.42 31.17 -46.84
N GLY A 3 49.04 31.83 -45.86
CA GLY A 3 49.03 31.38 -44.48
C GLY A 3 47.64 31.46 -43.89
N VAL A 4 47.20 30.33 -43.36
CA VAL A 4 45.97 30.27 -42.55
C VAL A 4 46.30 30.83 -41.16
N ASP A 5 45.67 31.97 -40.82
CA ASP A 5 45.80 32.63 -39.57
C ASP A 5 45.05 31.84 -38.49
N LEU A 6 45.76 31.15 -37.58
CA LEU A 6 45.26 30.32 -36.52
C LEU A 6 44.86 31.10 -35.25
N SER A 7 44.80 32.43 -35.31
CA SER A 7 44.52 33.31 -34.16
C SER A 7 43.03 33.46 -33.81
N VAL A 8 42.08 32.80 -34.51
CA VAL A 8 40.63 32.95 -34.26
C VAL A 8 40.04 31.64 -33.68
N ILE A 9 40.76 30.91 -32.88
CA ILE A 9 40.10 29.94 -32.00
C ILE A 9 39.66 30.75 -30.74
N ALA A 10 38.48 31.39 -30.89
CA ALA A 10 37.84 32.05 -29.78
C ALA A 10 37.63 31.03 -28.65
N GLU A 11 38.25 31.29 -27.50
CA GLU A 11 38.00 30.58 -26.25
C GLU A 11 36.50 30.56 -25.97
N ALA A 12 35.88 29.42 -26.11
CA ALA A 12 34.46 29.25 -25.75
C ALA A 12 34.32 29.59 -24.25
N PRO A 13 33.36 30.47 -23.86
CA PRO A 13 33.18 30.84 -22.48
C PRO A 13 32.95 29.60 -21.63
N ALA A 14 33.74 29.44 -20.57
CA ALA A 14 33.60 28.34 -19.62
C ALA A 14 32.17 28.23 -19.15
N PRO A 15 31.55 27.04 -19.18
CA PRO A 15 30.16 26.91 -18.71
C PRO A 15 30.06 27.40 -17.28
N PRO A 16 28.99 28.14 -16.96
CA PRO A 16 28.82 28.71 -15.62
C PRO A 16 28.91 27.60 -14.57
N ALA A 17 29.80 27.79 -13.59
CA ALA A 17 29.98 26.85 -12.50
C ALA A 17 28.63 26.63 -11.81
N ARG A 18 28.05 25.46 -11.97
CA ARG A 18 26.82 25.05 -11.28
C ARG A 18 27.09 25.18 -9.78
N ARG A 19 26.61 26.27 -9.18
CA ARG A 19 26.59 26.45 -7.72
C ARG A 19 25.90 25.23 -7.14
N ARG A 20 26.67 24.29 -6.58
CA ARG A 20 26.16 23.27 -5.69
C ARG A 20 25.49 23.99 -4.53
N ARG A 21 24.17 24.11 -4.56
CA ARG A 21 23.38 24.48 -3.38
C ARG A 21 23.63 23.38 -2.35
N GLY A 22 24.57 23.64 -1.44
CA GLY A 22 24.91 22.79 -0.31
C GLY A 22 23.87 22.89 0.80
N GLY A 23 22.62 22.48 0.50
CA GLY A 23 21.66 22.12 1.52
C GLY A 23 21.60 20.59 1.55
N SER A 24 21.66 19.96 2.72
CA SER A 24 21.57 18.52 2.81
C SER A 24 20.26 18.07 2.13
N GLY A 25 20.33 17.32 1.04
CA GLY A 25 19.14 16.84 0.32
C GLY A 25 18.16 16.10 1.26
N TRP A 26 18.69 15.56 2.35
CA TRP A 26 17.96 14.93 3.44
C TRP A 26 17.07 15.90 4.23
N GLY A 27 17.53 17.13 4.52
CA GLY A 27 16.73 18.11 5.25
C GLY A 27 15.49 18.55 4.45
N ALA A 28 15.68 18.88 3.18
CA ALA A 28 14.58 19.24 2.28
C ALA A 28 13.63 18.05 2.02
N PHE A 29 14.16 16.84 1.91
CA PHE A 29 13.38 15.61 1.81
C PHE A 29 12.54 15.38 3.06
N ALA A 30 13.16 15.42 4.26
CA ALA A 30 12.47 15.22 5.52
C ALA A 30 11.35 16.25 5.73
N LEU A 31 11.62 17.54 5.48
CA LEU A 31 10.60 18.58 5.61
C LEU A 31 9.42 18.38 4.67
N ARG A 32 9.67 17.99 3.42
CA ARG A 32 8.62 17.72 2.43
C ARG A 32 7.81 16.49 2.82
N ARG A 33 8.45 15.43 3.32
CA ARG A 33 7.77 14.21 3.76
C ARG A 33 6.97 14.41 5.03
N LEU A 34 7.51 15.15 6.00
CA LEU A 34 6.77 15.52 7.20
C LEU A 34 5.56 16.41 6.88
N GLY A 35 5.72 17.37 5.98
CA GLY A 35 4.59 18.19 5.53
C GLY A 35 3.51 17.37 4.85
N GLY A 36 3.89 16.44 3.97
CA GLY A 36 2.96 15.50 3.34
C GLY A 36 2.29 14.57 4.35
N LEU A 37 3.03 14.05 5.34
CA LEU A 37 2.50 13.22 6.42
C LEU A 37 1.44 13.97 7.24
N VAL A 38 1.77 15.18 7.70
CA VAL A 38 0.84 16.03 8.50
C VAL A 38 -0.42 16.32 7.69
N LEU A 39 -0.27 16.70 6.42
CA LEU A 39 -1.42 16.98 5.55
C LEU A 39 -2.28 15.73 5.34
N SER A 40 -1.68 14.57 5.05
CA SER A 40 -2.40 13.31 4.84
C SER A 40 -3.10 12.83 6.10
N LEU A 41 -2.44 12.92 7.27
CA LEU A 41 -3.07 12.57 8.55
C LEU A 41 -4.19 13.56 8.90
N GLY A 42 -3.97 14.87 8.71
CA GLY A 42 -5.00 15.87 8.96
C GLY A 42 -6.24 15.67 8.08
N LEU A 43 -6.03 15.37 6.79
CA LEU A 43 -7.13 15.04 5.88
C LEU A 43 -7.83 13.73 6.27
N LEU A 44 -7.08 12.70 6.65
CA LEU A 44 -7.64 11.43 7.12
C LEU A 44 -8.51 11.64 8.36
N VAL A 45 -8.01 12.38 9.35
CA VAL A 45 -8.75 12.70 10.59
C VAL A 45 -10.03 13.47 10.27
N LEU A 46 -9.94 14.50 9.41
CA LEU A 46 -11.11 15.28 9.00
C LEU A 46 -12.15 14.41 8.27
N LEU A 47 -11.72 13.62 7.29
CA LEU A 47 -12.63 12.74 6.54
C LEU A 47 -13.26 11.67 7.44
N THR A 48 -12.48 11.11 8.38
CA THR A 48 -12.99 10.11 9.33
C THR A 48 -14.00 10.73 10.28
N PHE A 49 -13.78 11.95 10.77
CA PHE A 49 -14.78 12.68 11.56
C PHE A 49 -16.07 12.89 10.78
N LEU A 50 -15.97 13.30 9.52
CA LEU A 50 -17.13 13.59 8.67
C LEU A 50 -17.97 12.32 8.33
N ILE A 51 -17.48 11.12 8.57
CA ILE A 51 -18.25 9.89 8.35
C ILE A 51 -19.57 9.95 9.14
N VAL A 52 -19.54 10.33 10.43
CA VAL A 52 -20.72 10.32 11.30
C VAL A 52 -21.80 11.29 10.81
N PRO A 53 -21.52 12.59 10.60
CA PRO A 53 -22.55 13.53 10.16
C PRO A 53 -23.04 13.30 8.71
N LEU A 54 -22.28 12.56 7.87
CA LEU A 54 -22.64 12.26 6.48
C LEU A 54 -23.50 11.00 6.34
N ILE A 55 -23.48 10.08 7.31
CA ILE A 55 -24.32 8.89 7.26
C ILE A 55 -25.76 9.28 7.61
N PRO A 56 -26.75 8.99 6.74
CA PRO A 56 -28.13 9.30 7.03
C PRO A 56 -28.65 8.49 8.22
N GLY A 57 -29.19 9.19 9.20
CA GLY A 57 -29.78 8.61 10.42
C GLY A 57 -29.22 9.26 11.68
N ASP A 58 -29.87 9.00 12.78
CA ASP A 58 -29.50 9.50 14.09
C ASP A 58 -28.71 8.45 14.87
N PRO A 59 -27.47 8.75 15.28
CA PRO A 59 -26.68 7.83 16.10
C PRO A 59 -27.40 7.39 17.38
N ALA A 60 -28.14 8.28 18.04
CA ALA A 60 -28.87 7.94 19.26
C ALA A 60 -29.99 6.92 19.00
N ILE A 61 -30.73 7.06 17.87
CA ILE A 61 -31.71 6.08 17.44
C ILE A 61 -31.06 4.76 17.04
N ALA A 62 -29.89 4.81 16.44
CA ALA A 62 -29.15 3.60 16.06
C ALA A 62 -28.74 2.78 17.29
N ILE A 63 -28.41 3.45 18.42
CA ILE A 63 -28.02 2.81 19.67
C ILE A 63 -29.23 2.26 20.43
N LEU A 64 -30.27 3.10 20.58
CA LEU A 64 -31.45 2.76 21.40
C LEU A 64 -32.46 1.89 20.66
N GLY A 65 -32.36 1.82 19.35
CA GLY A 65 -33.35 1.13 18.50
C GLY A 65 -34.52 2.01 18.07
N PRO A 66 -35.28 1.57 17.03
CA PRO A 66 -36.33 2.37 16.43
C PRO A 66 -37.55 2.59 17.33
N ASN A 67 -37.69 1.82 18.41
CA ASN A 67 -38.80 1.90 19.36
C ASN A 67 -38.48 2.70 20.63
N ALA A 68 -37.34 3.40 20.68
CA ALA A 68 -36.98 4.21 21.83
C ALA A 68 -37.88 5.41 22.02
N SER A 69 -38.14 5.78 23.27
CA SER A 69 -38.93 6.99 23.57
C SER A 69 -38.14 8.24 23.14
N ALA A 70 -38.88 9.29 22.77
CA ALA A 70 -38.28 10.57 22.38
C ALA A 70 -37.39 11.15 23.48
N ASP A 71 -37.79 10.99 24.74
CA ASP A 71 -37.00 11.46 25.89
C ASP A 71 -35.68 10.71 26.05
N ALA A 72 -35.70 9.38 25.84
CA ALA A 72 -34.47 8.59 25.89
C ALA A 72 -33.48 8.96 24.75
N VAL A 73 -34.02 9.20 23.56
CA VAL A 73 -33.21 9.66 22.41
C VAL A 73 -32.64 11.04 22.68
N ALA A 74 -33.43 11.98 23.21
CA ALA A 74 -32.95 13.32 23.55
C ALA A 74 -31.85 13.28 24.63
N ALA A 75 -32.05 12.51 25.71
CA ALA A 75 -31.04 12.34 26.76
C ALA A 75 -29.74 11.73 26.25
N LEU A 76 -29.82 10.74 25.33
CA LEU A 76 -28.62 10.16 24.74
C LEU A 76 -27.88 11.10 23.78
N ARG A 77 -28.62 11.89 22.99
CA ARG A 77 -28.03 12.93 22.14
C ARG A 77 -27.25 13.96 22.95
N GLU A 78 -27.81 14.40 24.08
CA GLU A 78 -27.11 15.34 24.98
C GLU A 78 -25.90 14.71 25.60
N ARG A 79 -25.99 13.47 26.07
CA ARG A 79 -24.86 12.72 26.65
C ARG A 79 -23.73 12.45 25.65
N LEU A 80 -24.04 12.26 24.38
CA LEU A 80 -23.08 12.04 23.30
C LEU A 80 -22.62 13.32 22.61
N HIS A 81 -23.02 14.49 23.11
CA HIS A 81 -22.69 15.81 22.55
C HIS A 81 -23.09 15.98 21.07
N LEU A 82 -24.11 15.25 20.61
CA LEU A 82 -24.55 15.28 19.21
C LEU A 82 -25.29 16.58 18.84
N ASN A 83 -25.72 17.34 19.84
CA ASN A 83 -26.40 18.66 19.66
C ASN A 83 -25.39 19.81 19.59
N ASP A 84 -24.11 19.58 19.90
CA ASP A 84 -23.07 20.61 19.89
C ASP A 84 -22.74 21.03 18.45
N PRO A 85 -22.27 22.26 18.22
CA PRO A 85 -21.78 22.69 16.91
C PRO A 85 -20.67 21.77 16.39
N LEU A 86 -20.66 21.47 15.08
CA LEU A 86 -19.67 20.59 14.46
C LEU A 86 -18.21 20.92 14.80
N PRO A 87 -17.79 22.22 14.91
CA PRO A 87 -16.42 22.52 15.34
C PRO A 87 -16.09 22.05 16.76
N VAL A 88 -17.05 22.08 17.69
CA VAL A 88 -16.89 21.60 19.06
C VAL A 88 -16.73 20.08 19.06
N GLN A 89 -17.65 19.36 18.39
CA GLN A 89 -17.54 17.91 18.22
C GLN A 89 -16.21 17.49 17.59
N PHE A 90 -15.70 18.28 16.63
CA PHE A 90 -14.38 18.01 16.01
C PHE A 90 -13.22 18.19 17.00
N LEU A 91 -13.26 19.22 17.85
CA LEU A 91 -12.25 19.42 18.86
C LEU A 91 -12.25 18.32 19.92
N ASP A 92 -13.43 17.85 20.33
CA ASP A 92 -13.57 16.71 21.25
C ASP A 92 -13.05 15.43 20.62
N TYR A 93 -13.33 15.20 19.32
CA TYR A 93 -12.76 14.10 18.56
C TYR A 93 -11.23 14.16 18.50
N LEU A 94 -10.65 15.35 18.22
CA LEU A 94 -9.20 15.53 18.24
C LEU A 94 -8.60 15.28 19.61
N HIS A 95 -9.27 15.73 20.68
CA HIS A 95 -8.84 15.47 22.05
C HIS A 95 -8.80 13.95 22.33
N GLY A 96 -9.85 13.23 21.95
CA GLY A 96 -9.91 11.76 22.05
C GLY A 96 -8.77 11.08 21.29
N LEU A 97 -8.44 11.55 20.09
CA LEU A 97 -7.30 11.00 19.31
C LEU A 97 -5.96 11.17 20.04
N VAL A 98 -5.72 12.35 20.63
CA VAL A 98 -4.47 12.63 21.34
C VAL A 98 -4.35 11.83 22.63
N THR A 99 -5.47 11.57 23.29
CA THR A 99 -5.54 10.77 24.52
C THR A 99 -5.68 9.25 24.27
N LEU A 100 -5.72 8.84 22.97
CA LEU A 100 -5.97 7.46 22.54
C LEU A 100 -7.33 6.91 23.01
N ASP A 101 -8.28 7.78 23.28
CA ASP A 101 -9.67 7.43 23.54
C ASP A 101 -10.46 7.55 22.24
N LEU A 102 -10.69 6.43 21.58
CA LEU A 102 -11.49 6.33 20.34
C LEU A 102 -12.98 6.09 20.63
N GLY A 103 -13.39 6.26 21.88
CA GLY A 103 -14.74 5.98 22.33
C GLY A 103 -15.01 4.49 22.57
N GLN A 104 -16.29 4.17 22.79
CA GLN A 104 -16.77 2.82 23.03
C GLN A 104 -17.65 2.33 21.89
N SER A 105 -17.53 1.05 21.55
CA SER A 105 -18.43 0.37 20.64
C SER A 105 -19.87 0.44 21.16
N PHE A 106 -20.78 0.87 20.34
CA PHE A 106 -22.21 0.90 20.67
C PHE A 106 -22.81 -0.51 20.81
N ARG A 107 -22.22 -1.46 20.10
CA ARG A 107 -22.68 -2.86 20.07
C ARG A 107 -22.15 -3.68 21.24
N TYR A 108 -20.85 -3.55 21.53
CA TYR A 108 -20.15 -4.41 22.48
C TYR A 108 -19.92 -3.73 23.82
N ASN A 109 -20.13 -2.43 23.94
CA ASN A 109 -19.79 -1.62 25.11
C ASN A 109 -18.33 -1.80 25.58
N THR A 110 -17.44 -1.99 24.62
CA THR A 110 -15.99 -2.16 24.85
C THR A 110 -15.24 -0.99 24.20
N PRO A 111 -14.06 -0.60 24.73
CA PRO A 111 -13.25 0.43 24.10
C PRO A 111 -12.87 0.03 22.65
N VAL A 112 -12.98 0.96 21.72
CA VAL A 112 -12.65 0.75 20.30
C VAL A 112 -11.18 0.35 20.15
N THR A 113 -10.28 0.90 20.98
CA THR A 113 -8.87 0.54 21.03
C THR A 113 -8.66 -0.94 21.30
N THR A 114 -9.46 -1.55 22.20
CA THR A 114 -9.41 -3.00 22.49
C THR A 114 -9.86 -3.81 21.27
N THR A 115 -10.93 -3.39 20.61
CA THR A 115 -11.40 -4.01 19.37
C THR A 115 -10.31 -3.98 18.29
N ILE A 116 -9.68 -2.82 18.08
CA ILE A 116 -8.57 -2.68 17.14
C ILE A 116 -7.39 -3.57 17.52
N ALA A 117 -6.95 -3.53 18.77
CA ALA A 117 -5.80 -4.33 19.23
C ALA A 117 -6.00 -5.84 19.07
N THR A 118 -7.23 -6.33 19.24
CA THR A 118 -7.55 -7.75 19.08
C THR A 118 -7.71 -8.18 17.62
N LYS A 119 -8.16 -7.28 16.73
CA LYS A 119 -8.43 -7.59 15.33
C LYS A 119 -7.27 -7.29 14.38
N LEU A 120 -6.46 -6.27 14.69
CA LEU A 120 -5.31 -5.85 13.89
C LEU A 120 -4.33 -6.98 13.56
N PRO A 121 -3.97 -7.90 14.47
CA PRO A 121 -3.02 -8.98 14.16
C PRO A 121 -3.48 -9.87 12.99
N TYR A 122 -4.76 -10.12 12.83
CA TYR A 122 -5.31 -10.93 11.74
C TYR A 122 -5.14 -10.22 10.39
N THR A 123 -5.52 -8.95 10.32
CA THR A 123 -5.32 -8.11 9.12
C THR A 123 -3.84 -7.98 8.78
N ALA A 124 -2.99 -7.70 9.77
CA ALA A 124 -1.55 -7.57 9.59
C ALA A 124 -0.92 -8.86 9.07
N THR A 125 -1.28 -10.02 9.63
CA THR A 125 -0.78 -11.32 9.18
C THR A 125 -1.14 -11.58 7.72
N THR A 126 -2.38 -11.33 7.33
CA THR A 126 -2.84 -11.52 5.95
C THR A 126 -2.14 -10.56 5.00
N ALA A 127 -2.07 -9.27 5.33
CA ALA A 127 -1.43 -8.26 4.50
C ALA A 127 0.07 -8.50 4.34
N ILE A 128 0.80 -8.70 5.44
CA ILE A 128 2.25 -8.95 5.42
C ILE A 128 2.55 -10.26 4.67
N GLY A 129 1.78 -11.31 4.93
CA GLY A 129 1.92 -12.59 4.21
C GLY A 129 1.74 -12.42 2.71
N ALA A 130 0.72 -11.68 2.29
CA ALA A 130 0.47 -11.43 0.86
C ALA A 130 1.59 -10.58 0.23
N ILE A 131 2.09 -9.56 0.93
CA ILE A 131 3.23 -8.75 0.50
C ILE A 131 4.47 -9.61 0.29
N LEU A 132 4.78 -10.48 1.24
CA LEU A 132 5.93 -11.38 1.14
C LEU A 132 5.79 -12.30 -0.08
N VAL A 133 4.61 -12.86 -0.32
CA VAL A 133 4.33 -13.67 -1.53
C VAL A 133 4.54 -12.85 -2.79
N VAL A 134 4.02 -11.63 -2.86
CA VAL A 134 4.22 -10.73 -4.01
C VAL A 134 5.70 -10.52 -4.28
N ILE A 135 6.50 -10.15 -3.28
CA ILE A 135 7.92 -9.87 -3.44
C ILE A 135 8.69 -11.14 -3.84
N LEU A 136 8.46 -12.24 -3.13
CA LEU A 136 9.18 -13.50 -3.33
C LEU A 136 8.86 -14.18 -4.66
N VAL A 137 7.68 -13.93 -5.23
CA VAL A 137 7.25 -14.54 -6.50
C VAL A 137 7.43 -13.58 -7.67
N ALA A 138 6.96 -12.32 -7.56
CA ALA A 138 6.95 -11.39 -8.68
C ALA A 138 8.35 -11.01 -9.15
N ILE A 139 9.30 -10.82 -8.22
CA ILE A 139 10.66 -10.39 -8.57
C ILE A 139 11.40 -11.51 -9.33
N PRO A 140 11.51 -12.76 -8.83
CA PRO A 140 12.18 -13.82 -9.57
C PRO A 140 11.49 -14.16 -10.89
N VAL A 141 10.16 -14.22 -10.91
CA VAL A 141 9.40 -14.52 -12.13
C VAL A 141 9.59 -13.41 -13.17
N GLY A 142 9.35 -12.16 -12.80
CA GLY A 142 9.49 -11.02 -13.70
C GLY A 142 10.91 -10.88 -14.25
N MET A 143 11.93 -11.02 -13.38
CA MET A 143 13.33 -10.96 -13.77
C MET A 143 13.69 -12.12 -14.72
N THR A 144 13.22 -13.33 -14.46
CA THR A 144 13.46 -14.50 -15.32
C THR A 144 12.84 -14.29 -16.70
N ILE A 145 11.57 -13.88 -16.76
CA ILE A 145 10.88 -13.57 -18.02
C ILE A 145 11.62 -12.45 -18.77
N GLY A 146 11.98 -11.35 -18.10
CA GLY A 146 12.74 -10.24 -18.70
C GLY A 146 14.07 -10.67 -19.29
N VAL A 147 14.81 -11.54 -18.60
CA VAL A 147 16.08 -12.08 -19.10
C VAL A 147 15.86 -13.00 -20.31
N LEU A 148 14.87 -13.89 -20.27
CA LEU A 148 14.61 -14.87 -21.33
C LEU A 148 14.07 -14.24 -22.61
N THR A 149 13.36 -13.13 -22.50
CA THR A 149 12.69 -12.45 -23.62
C THR A 149 13.43 -11.19 -24.11
N ARG A 150 14.59 -10.89 -23.51
CA ARG A 150 15.44 -9.76 -23.91
C ARG A 150 15.77 -9.78 -25.41
N SER A 151 15.88 -8.60 -26.00
CA SER A 151 16.26 -8.40 -27.40
C SER A 151 15.36 -9.14 -28.41
N GLY A 152 14.05 -9.27 -28.08
CA GLY A 152 13.09 -9.94 -28.94
C GLY A 152 13.19 -11.47 -29.01
N ARG A 153 14.02 -12.07 -28.13
CA ARG A 153 14.08 -13.54 -28.02
C ARG A 153 12.78 -14.08 -27.44
N ARG A 154 12.31 -15.22 -27.95
CA ARG A 154 11.12 -15.93 -27.47
C ARG A 154 9.87 -15.03 -27.39
N PRO A 155 9.42 -14.43 -28.49
CA PRO A 155 8.28 -13.50 -28.49
C PRO A 155 7.00 -14.15 -27.94
N TRP A 156 6.83 -15.47 -28.17
CA TRP A 156 5.70 -16.24 -27.62
C TRP A 156 5.66 -16.21 -26.08
N LEU A 157 6.84 -16.25 -25.41
CA LEU A 157 6.93 -16.19 -23.95
C LEU A 157 6.58 -14.80 -23.43
N SER A 158 7.03 -13.74 -24.13
CA SER A 158 6.68 -12.36 -23.79
C SER A 158 5.18 -12.10 -23.94
N VAL A 159 4.58 -12.52 -25.05
CA VAL A 159 3.15 -12.38 -25.31
C VAL A 159 2.35 -13.23 -24.33
N GLY A 160 2.70 -14.52 -24.18
CA GLY A 160 2.00 -15.44 -23.26
C GLY A 160 2.02 -14.95 -21.82
N PHE A 161 3.21 -14.54 -21.30
CA PHE A 161 3.30 -13.93 -19.98
C PHE A 161 2.49 -12.64 -19.86
N GLY A 162 2.58 -11.77 -20.87
CA GLY A 162 1.83 -10.50 -20.88
C GLY A 162 0.31 -10.71 -20.79
N THR A 163 -0.20 -11.69 -21.55
CA THR A 163 -1.63 -12.06 -21.54
C THR A 163 -2.06 -12.64 -20.19
N ILE A 164 -1.32 -13.64 -19.69
CA ILE A 164 -1.62 -14.28 -18.40
C ILE A 164 -1.53 -13.26 -17.27
N ALA A 165 -0.47 -12.47 -17.24
CA ALA A 165 -0.26 -11.46 -16.21
C ALA A 165 -1.31 -10.33 -16.30
N GLY A 166 -1.73 -9.94 -17.50
CA GLY A 166 -2.82 -8.99 -17.70
C GLY A 166 -4.15 -9.53 -17.16
N PHE A 167 -4.47 -10.78 -17.46
CA PHE A 167 -5.67 -11.44 -16.96
C PHE A 167 -5.70 -11.48 -15.42
N PHE A 168 -4.67 -12.02 -14.78
CA PHE A 168 -4.64 -12.15 -13.32
C PHE A 168 -4.48 -10.82 -12.59
N ALA A 169 -3.78 -9.83 -13.17
CA ALA A 169 -3.69 -8.50 -12.58
C ALA A 169 -5.04 -7.76 -12.55
N SER A 170 -5.94 -8.07 -13.48
CA SER A 170 -7.29 -7.49 -13.55
C SER A 170 -8.33 -8.32 -12.79
N PHE A 171 -7.92 -9.48 -12.25
CA PHE A 171 -8.85 -10.42 -11.62
C PHE A 171 -9.22 -9.93 -10.21
N PRO A 172 -10.50 -9.73 -9.90
CA PRO A 172 -10.91 -9.26 -8.58
C PRO A 172 -10.51 -10.24 -7.47
N ALA A 173 -9.89 -9.73 -6.41
CA ALA A 173 -9.37 -10.58 -5.32
C ALA A 173 -10.45 -11.45 -4.66
N TYR A 174 -11.67 -10.94 -4.51
CA TYR A 174 -12.79 -11.71 -3.92
C TYR A 174 -13.21 -12.88 -4.81
N VAL A 175 -13.20 -12.71 -6.15
CA VAL A 175 -13.47 -13.81 -7.08
C VAL A 175 -12.38 -14.87 -6.99
N ALA A 176 -11.10 -14.43 -6.95
CA ALA A 176 -9.98 -15.33 -6.71
C ALA A 176 -10.16 -16.10 -5.40
N GLY A 177 -10.51 -15.41 -4.32
CA GLY A 177 -10.76 -15.99 -3.00
C GLY A 177 -11.84 -17.07 -3.05
N THR A 178 -13.00 -16.75 -3.62
CA THR A 178 -14.11 -17.68 -3.75
C THR A 178 -13.72 -18.92 -4.58
N LEU A 179 -13.02 -18.75 -5.70
CA LEU A 179 -12.56 -19.88 -6.53
C LEU A 179 -11.54 -20.75 -5.77
N LEU A 180 -10.61 -20.13 -5.03
CA LEU A 180 -9.66 -20.88 -4.21
C LEU A 180 -10.36 -21.69 -3.12
N VAL A 181 -11.40 -21.14 -2.47
CA VAL A 181 -12.23 -21.90 -1.52
C VAL A 181 -12.90 -23.09 -2.20
N VAL A 182 -13.54 -22.88 -3.37
CA VAL A 182 -14.19 -23.96 -4.10
C VAL A 182 -13.21 -25.08 -4.43
N VAL A 183 -12.04 -24.74 -4.97
CA VAL A 183 -11.05 -25.73 -5.40
C VAL A 183 -10.38 -26.41 -4.21
N PHE A 184 -9.81 -25.66 -3.27
CA PHE A 184 -8.93 -26.22 -2.23
C PHE A 184 -9.66 -26.63 -0.96
N ALA A 185 -10.78 -25.98 -0.62
CA ALA A 185 -11.52 -26.32 0.58
C ALA A 185 -12.69 -27.29 0.30
N ILE A 186 -13.43 -27.11 -0.81
CA ILE A 186 -14.61 -27.90 -1.10
C ILE A 186 -14.26 -29.15 -1.93
N TRP A 187 -13.56 -29.00 -3.07
CA TRP A 187 -13.27 -30.13 -3.95
C TRP A 187 -12.10 -30.98 -3.45
N LEU A 188 -10.95 -30.35 -3.19
CA LEU A 188 -9.73 -31.06 -2.77
C LEU A 188 -9.70 -31.35 -1.27
N LYS A 189 -10.41 -30.57 -0.46
CA LYS A 189 -10.49 -30.69 1.02
C LYS A 189 -9.12 -30.67 1.72
N VAL A 190 -8.16 -29.94 1.17
CA VAL A 190 -6.78 -29.87 1.69
C VAL A 190 -6.51 -28.63 2.56
N LEU A 191 -7.35 -27.60 2.43
CA LEU A 191 -7.21 -26.35 3.18
C LEU A 191 -8.57 -25.92 3.75
N PRO A 192 -8.59 -25.23 4.90
CA PRO A 192 -9.84 -24.73 5.47
C PRO A 192 -10.44 -23.61 4.61
N ALA A 193 -11.78 -23.55 4.57
CA ALA A 193 -12.50 -22.54 3.80
C ALA A 193 -12.38 -21.13 4.38
N GLY A 194 -12.09 -20.99 5.69
CA GLY A 194 -12.01 -19.69 6.35
C GLY A 194 -11.77 -19.82 7.86
N GLY A 195 -11.91 -18.70 8.56
CA GLY A 195 -11.61 -18.60 9.99
C GLY A 195 -10.11 -18.42 10.25
N ALA A 196 -9.72 -18.42 11.54
CA ALA A 196 -8.34 -18.22 11.98
C ALA A 196 -7.90 -19.26 13.02
N ALA A 197 -8.58 -20.40 13.07
CA ALA A 197 -8.34 -21.43 14.10
C ALA A 197 -6.97 -22.14 13.94
N THR A 198 -6.45 -22.19 12.70
CA THR A 198 -5.20 -22.89 12.38
C THR A 198 -4.32 -22.03 11.47
N SER A 199 -3.00 -22.24 11.54
CA SER A 199 -2.05 -21.48 10.70
C SER A 199 -2.27 -21.62 9.20
N ASN A 200 -2.75 -22.79 8.74
CA ASN A 200 -3.05 -23.05 7.35
C ASN A 200 -4.33 -22.33 6.84
N ALA A 201 -5.15 -21.79 7.74
CA ALA A 201 -6.32 -20.98 7.37
C ALA A 201 -5.94 -19.67 6.65
N TYR A 202 -4.71 -19.18 6.85
CA TYR A 202 -4.22 -17.96 6.18
C TYR A 202 -3.72 -18.19 4.75
N ILE A 203 -3.51 -19.46 4.32
CA ILE A 203 -2.92 -19.74 3.00
C ILE A 203 -3.81 -19.24 1.87
N LEU A 204 -5.10 -19.57 1.89
CA LEU A 204 -6.03 -19.14 0.84
C LEU A 204 -6.28 -17.62 0.83
N PRO A 205 -6.53 -16.96 1.97
CA PRO A 205 -6.62 -15.50 2.04
C PRO A 205 -5.38 -14.78 1.51
N ILE A 206 -4.18 -15.22 1.93
CA ILE A 206 -2.90 -14.66 1.47
C ILE A 206 -2.75 -14.86 -0.04
N ALA A 207 -3.03 -16.06 -0.55
CA ALA A 207 -2.94 -16.35 -1.98
C ALA A 207 -3.92 -15.51 -2.80
N ALA A 208 -5.17 -15.36 -2.34
CA ALA A 208 -6.19 -14.56 -3.00
C ALA A 208 -5.81 -13.08 -3.06
N LEU A 209 -5.33 -12.53 -1.94
CA LEU A 209 -4.90 -11.13 -1.84
C LEU A 209 -3.65 -10.85 -2.67
N ALA A 210 -2.72 -11.81 -2.74
CA ALA A 210 -1.46 -11.68 -3.46
C ALA A 210 -1.58 -11.90 -4.97
N LEU A 211 -2.59 -12.62 -5.47
CA LEU A 211 -2.66 -13.10 -6.86
C LEU A 211 -2.52 -11.95 -7.87
N GLY A 212 -3.44 -11.00 -7.87
CA GLY A 212 -3.43 -9.86 -8.79
C GLY A 212 -2.16 -9.02 -8.67
N PRO A 213 -1.80 -8.54 -7.46
CA PRO A 213 -0.57 -7.79 -7.21
C PRO A 213 0.71 -8.50 -7.68
N THR A 214 0.82 -9.82 -7.50
CA THR A 214 1.98 -10.59 -7.96
C THR A 214 2.19 -10.44 -9.47
N PHE A 215 1.15 -10.60 -10.26
CA PHE A 215 1.25 -10.45 -11.71
C PHE A 215 1.45 -9.00 -12.14
N ALA A 216 0.84 -8.03 -11.46
CA ALA A 216 1.04 -6.61 -11.71
C ALA A 216 2.51 -6.21 -11.47
N VAL A 217 3.07 -6.56 -10.32
CA VAL A 217 4.49 -6.29 -9.98
C VAL A 217 5.42 -7.04 -10.92
N ALA A 218 5.14 -8.32 -11.23
CA ALA A 218 5.97 -9.10 -12.15
C ALA A 218 6.08 -8.44 -13.55
N ARG A 219 5.00 -7.85 -14.06
CA ARG A 219 5.04 -7.08 -15.33
C ARG A 219 5.97 -5.87 -15.24
N VAL A 220 5.92 -5.15 -14.14
CA VAL A 220 6.84 -4.02 -13.89
C VAL A 220 8.28 -4.51 -13.83
N VAL A 221 8.55 -5.60 -13.09
CA VAL A 221 9.88 -6.19 -12.99
C VAL A 221 10.41 -6.62 -14.35
N VAL A 222 9.56 -7.14 -15.26
CA VAL A 222 9.97 -7.46 -16.65
C VAL A 222 10.47 -6.19 -17.35
N GLN A 223 9.72 -5.09 -17.30
CA GLN A 223 10.08 -3.84 -17.97
C GLN A 223 11.36 -3.23 -17.38
N GLU A 224 11.46 -3.20 -16.06
CA GLU A 224 12.68 -2.72 -15.39
C GLU A 224 13.89 -3.60 -15.72
N THR A 225 13.69 -4.92 -15.84
CA THR A 225 14.76 -5.83 -16.27
C THR A 225 15.24 -5.49 -17.68
N TYR A 226 14.35 -5.16 -18.61
CA TYR A 226 14.77 -4.69 -19.94
C TYR A 226 15.58 -3.41 -19.85
N SER A 227 15.08 -2.40 -19.13
CA SER A 227 15.75 -1.12 -18.96
C SER A 227 17.17 -1.31 -18.39
N VAL A 228 17.30 -2.02 -17.28
CA VAL A 228 18.58 -2.29 -16.59
C VAL A 228 19.55 -3.08 -17.47
N LEU A 229 19.08 -4.10 -18.19
CA LEU A 229 19.95 -4.94 -19.03
C LEU A 229 20.50 -4.20 -20.26
N HIS A 230 19.93 -3.08 -20.68
CA HIS A 230 20.43 -2.25 -21.78
C HIS A 230 21.43 -1.18 -21.35
N GLN A 231 21.65 -0.96 -20.06
CA GLN A 231 22.61 0.01 -19.53
C GLN A 231 24.06 -0.36 -19.86
N ASP A 232 24.92 0.65 -20.02
CA ASP A 232 26.31 0.47 -20.43
C ASP A 232 27.15 -0.30 -19.40
N TYR A 233 26.89 -0.09 -18.09
CA TYR A 233 27.57 -0.87 -17.05
C TYR A 233 27.26 -2.37 -17.14
N MET A 234 26.06 -2.74 -17.59
CA MET A 234 25.69 -4.13 -17.83
C MET A 234 26.39 -4.72 -19.05
N ARG A 235 26.68 -3.91 -20.09
CA ARG A 235 27.51 -4.31 -21.23
C ARG A 235 28.94 -4.57 -20.78
N THR A 236 29.50 -3.68 -19.97
CA THR A 236 30.84 -3.83 -19.37
C THR A 236 30.93 -5.07 -18.48
N ALA A 237 29.94 -5.31 -17.63
CA ALA A 237 29.89 -6.48 -16.75
C ALA A 237 29.83 -7.81 -17.54
N ARG A 238 29.09 -7.83 -18.67
CA ARG A 238 29.11 -8.99 -19.60
C ARG A 238 30.46 -9.18 -20.26
N GLY A 239 31.12 -8.10 -20.68
CA GLY A 239 32.47 -8.16 -21.27
C GLY A 239 33.54 -8.78 -20.33
N ARG A 240 33.33 -8.64 -19.01
CA ARG A 240 34.17 -9.30 -17.97
C ARG A 240 33.88 -10.79 -17.78
N ARG A 241 33.02 -11.40 -18.59
CA ARG A 241 32.63 -12.82 -18.55
C ARG A 241 32.14 -13.31 -17.16
N LEU A 242 31.44 -12.45 -16.43
CA LEU A 242 30.84 -12.81 -15.14
C LEU A 242 29.79 -13.92 -15.31
N SER A 243 29.66 -14.80 -14.31
CA SER A 243 28.59 -15.80 -14.30
C SER A 243 27.23 -15.14 -14.31
N ALA A 244 26.23 -15.80 -14.93
CA ALA A 244 24.85 -15.28 -15.03
C ALA A 244 24.27 -14.92 -13.64
N ALA A 245 24.47 -15.78 -12.64
CA ALA A 245 24.01 -15.50 -11.28
C ALA A 245 24.63 -14.21 -10.71
N ARG A 246 25.96 -14.03 -10.85
CA ARG A 246 26.64 -12.82 -10.38
C ARG A 246 26.18 -11.57 -11.15
N LEU A 247 25.98 -11.71 -12.47
CA LEU A 247 25.52 -10.61 -13.32
C LEU A 247 24.11 -10.15 -12.90
N TYR A 248 23.17 -11.09 -12.73
CA TYR A 248 21.78 -10.75 -12.46
C TYR A 248 21.54 -10.40 -11.00
N ILE A 249 22.06 -11.18 -10.04
CA ILE A 249 21.79 -10.97 -8.61
C ILE A 249 22.59 -9.77 -8.08
N ARG A 250 23.86 -9.62 -8.46
CA ARG A 250 24.73 -8.58 -7.87
C ARG A 250 24.74 -7.26 -8.64
N HIS A 251 24.42 -7.28 -9.95
CA HIS A 251 24.47 -6.07 -10.77
C HIS A 251 23.12 -5.61 -11.29
N ALA A 252 22.22 -6.53 -11.69
CA ALA A 252 20.90 -6.13 -12.19
C ALA A 252 19.88 -5.92 -11.05
N LEU A 253 19.74 -6.89 -10.15
CA LEU A 253 18.74 -6.88 -9.08
C LEU A 253 18.76 -5.60 -8.20
N PRO A 254 19.89 -5.12 -7.67
CA PRO A 254 19.90 -3.92 -6.85
C PRO A 254 19.39 -2.67 -7.60
N ASN A 255 19.71 -2.56 -8.89
CA ASN A 255 19.31 -1.41 -9.70
C ASN A 255 17.83 -1.45 -10.10
N LEU A 256 17.26 -2.62 -10.31
CA LEU A 256 15.84 -2.74 -10.59
C LEU A 256 14.98 -2.62 -9.31
N MET A 257 15.57 -2.90 -8.12
CA MET A 257 14.84 -2.84 -6.85
C MET A 257 14.35 -1.42 -6.53
N ALA A 258 15.08 -0.36 -6.90
CA ALA A 258 14.68 1.02 -6.63
C ALA A 258 13.31 1.34 -7.25
N SER A 259 13.15 1.11 -8.57
CA SER A 259 11.87 1.34 -9.27
C SER A 259 10.79 0.35 -8.83
N THR A 260 11.17 -0.92 -8.64
CA THR A 260 10.22 -1.97 -8.22
C THR A 260 9.66 -1.70 -6.83
N LEU A 261 10.48 -1.27 -5.86
CA LEU A 261 10.02 -0.97 -4.50
C LEU A 261 9.03 0.20 -4.46
N THR A 262 9.24 1.23 -5.28
CA THR A 262 8.31 2.37 -5.36
C THR A 262 6.90 1.90 -5.76
N LEU A 263 6.80 1.12 -6.83
CA LEU A 263 5.52 0.61 -7.33
C LEU A 263 4.93 -0.45 -6.40
N THR A 264 5.77 -1.33 -5.85
CA THR A 264 5.34 -2.31 -4.86
C THR A 264 4.76 -1.60 -3.64
N GLY A 265 5.38 -0.52 -3.18
CA GLY A 265 4.89 0.25 -2.05
C GLY A 265 3.48 0.80 -2.24
N LEU A 266 3.20 1.36 -3.42
CA LEU A 266 1.85 1.83 -3.75
C LEU A 266 0.83 0.68 -3.77
N ILE A 267 1.22 -0.48 -4.31
CA ILE A 267 0.39 -1.69 -4.31
C ILE A 267 0.14 -2.19 -2.88
N LEU A 268 1.14 -2.14 -1.99
CA LEU A 268 1.01 -2.55 -0.59
C LEU A 268 -0.02 -1.71 0.15
N ALA A 269 0.02 -0.39 -0.02
CA ALA A 269 -0.98 0.49 0.58
C ALA A 269 -2.41 0.15 0.09
N SER A 270 -2.58 -0.19 -1.20
CA SER A 270 -3.87 -0.59 -1.75
C SER A 270 -4.34 -1.97 -1.25
N MET A 271 -3.42 -2.88 -0.90
CA MET A 271 -3.75 -4.21 -0.37
C MET A 271 -4.42 -4.15 1.00
N LEU A 272 -4.17 -3.12 1.83
CA LEU A 272 -4.90 -2.94 3.08
C LEU A 272 -6.41 -2.75 2.84
N GLY A 273 -6.79 -1.99 1.81
CA GLY A 273 -8.19 -1.89 1.39
C GLY A 273 -8.74 -3.21 0.84
N GLY A 274 -7.94 -3.93 0.07
CA GLY A 274 -8.29 -5.26 -0.46
C GLY A 274 -8.45 -6.32 0.63
N ALA A 275 -7.70 -6.21 1.73
CA ALA A 275 -7.79 -7.13 2.86
C ALA A 275 -9.20 -7.15 3.48
N ILE A 276 -9.91 -6.01 3.53
CA ILE A 276 -11.28 -5.90 4.05
C ILE A 276 -12.20 -6.92 3.35
N VAL A 277 -12.14 -6.94 2.01
CA VAL A 277 -12.99 -7.82 1.21
C VAL A 277 -12.57 -9.30 1.39
N ILE A 278 -11.27 -9.57 1.43
CA ILE A 278 -10.74 -10.92 1.64
C ILE A 278 -11.11 -11.46 3.03
N GLU A 279 -10.99 -10.64 4.08
CA GLU A 279 -11.39 -11.03 5.42
C GLU A 279 -12.87 -11.39 5.51
N THR A 280 -13.73 -10.66 4.77
CA THR A 280 -15.17 -10.95 4.70
C THR A 280 -15.42 -12.29 3.98
N VAL A 281 -14.77 -12.54 2.83
CA VAL A 281 -14.92 -13.79 2.06
C VAL A 281 -14.51 -15.02 2.88
N PHE A 282 -13.39 -14.90 3.63
CA PHE A 282 -12.83 -15.99 4.43
C PHE A 282 -13.29 -15.99 5.89
N SER A 283 -14.18 -15.09 6.28
CA SER A 283 -14.63 -14.93 7.68
C SER A 283 -13.46 -14.83 8.67
N LEU A 284 -12.40 -14.13 8.27
CA LEU A 284 -11.24 -13.84 9.14
C LEU A 284 -11.63 -12.76 10.14
N PRO A 285 -11.38 -12.95 11.45
CA PRO A 285 -11.78 -12.00 12.49
C PRO A 285 -10.87 -10.76 12.56
N GLY A 286 -10.57 -10.15 11.40
CA GLY A 286 -9.73 -8.96 11.27
C GLY A 286 -10.51 -7.64 11.28
N LEU A 287 -9.78 -6.53 11.07
CA LEU A 287 -10.34 -5.17 11.03
C LEU A 287 -11.33 -4.97 9.86
N GLY A 288 -11.09 -5.65 8.73
CA GLY A 288 -11.95 -5.54 7.56
C GLY A 288 -13.33 -6.15 7.78
N LEU A 289 -13.39 -7.37 8.35
CA LEU A 289 -14.66 -7.98 8.72
C LEU A 289 -15.37 -7.15 9.79
N GLU A 290 -14.63 -6.63 10.78
CA GLU A 290 -15.20 -5.83 11.86
C GLU A 290 -15.79 -4.50 11.36
N VAL A 291 -15.11 -3.78 10.45
CA VAL A 291 -15.67 -2.54 9.91
C VAL A 291 -16.94 -2.78 9.09
N VAL A 292 -17.02 -3.88 8.35
CA VAL A 292 -18.26 -4.26 7.62
C VAL A 292 -19.39 -4.52 8.60
N GLN A 293 -19.14 -5.25 9.70
CA GLN A 293 -20.13 -5.47 10.74
C GLN A 293 -20.52 -4.15 11.42
N ALA A 294 -19.56 -3.30 11.75
CA ALA A 294 -19.82 -1.99 12.35
C ALA A 294 -20.70 -1.10 11.44
N ILE A 295 -20.50 -1.15 10.12
CA ILE A 295 -21.37 -0.43 9.17
C ILE A 295 -22.80 -0.96 9.21
N ILE A 296 -22.98 -2.28 9.20
CA ILE A 296 -24.30 -2.92 9.24
C ILE A 296 -25.06 -2.54 10.54
N PHE A 297 -24.34 -2.53 11.67
CA PHE A 297 -24.92 -2.22 12.99
C PHE A 297 -24.84 -0.73 13.36
N ARG A 298 -24.34 0.13 12.48
CA ARG A 298 -24.16 1.59 12.69
C ARG A 298 -23.34 1.92 13.93
N ASP A 299 -22.32 1.13 14.19
CA ASP A 299 -21.36 1.35 15.29
C ASP A 299 -20.29 2.38 14.85
N PHE A 300 -20.68 3.66 14.92
CA PHE A 300 -19.87 4.75 14.39
C PHE A 300 -18.48 4.86 15.02
N PRO A 301 -18.30 4.73 16.35
CA PRO A 301 -16.95 4.78 16.94
C PRO A 301 -16.03 3.69 16.39
N VAL A 302 -16.54 2.48 16.20
CA VAL A 302 -15.77 1.37 15.63
C VAL A 302 -15.41 1.65 14.16
N ILE A 303 -16.37 2.17 13.36
CA ILE A 303 -16.09 2.55 11.97
C ILE A 303 -14.98 3.59 11.91
N GLN A 304 -15.12 4.69 12.68
CA GLN A 304 -14.12 5.76 12.72
C GLN A 304 -12.75 5.25 13.19
N GLY A 305 -12.70 4.49 14.28
CA GLY A 305 -11.47 3.95 14.82
C GLY A 305 -10.73 3.02 13.84
N ILE A 306 -11.46 2.14 13.15
CA ILE A 306 -10.87 1.22 12.16
C ILE A 306 -10.40 1.98 10.91
N VAL A 307 -11.22 2.87 10.35
CA VAL A 307 -10.85 3.65 9.15
C VAL A 307 -9.62 4.51 9.43
N LEU A 308 -9.59 5.17 10.60
CA LEU A 308 -8.43 5.95 11.03
C LEU A 308 -7.18 5.07 11.17
N THR A 309 -7.30 3.90 11.82
CA THR A 309 -6.18 2.98 12.04
C THR A 309 -5.64 2.44 10.72
N VAL A 310 -6.49 1.94 9.84
CA VAL A 310 -6.09 1.40 8.53
C VAL A 310 -5.49 2.50 7.65
N GLY A 311 -6.09 3.70 7.64
CA GLY A 311 -5.59 4.85 6.91
C GLY A 311 -4.22 5.33 7.44
N ALA A 312 -4.06 5.41 8.76
CA ALA A 312 -2.78 5.77 9.40
C ALA A 312 -1.69 4.74 9.09
N LEU A 313 -2.02 3.44 9.15
CA LEU A 313 -1.10 2.37 8.74
C LEU A 313 -0.69 2.47 7.27
N ALA A 314 -1.62 2.77 6.37
CA ALA A 314 -1.31 2.96 4.96
C ALA A 314 -0.35 4.15 4.74
N ILE A 315 -0.60 5.27 5.42
CA ILE A 315 0.28 6.45 5.37
C ILE A 315 1.66 6.12 5.95
N LEU A 316 1.72 5.38 7.07
CA LEU A 316 2.98 4.97 7.70
C LEU A 316 3.78 4.02 6.81
N ILE A 317 3.12 3.04 6.18
CA ILE A 317 3.77 2.12 5.23
C ILE A 317 4.37 2.91 4.07
N ASN A 318 3.63 3.86 3.48
CA ASN A 318 4.15 4.71 2.42
C ASN A 318 5.36 5.53 2.88
N LEU A 319 5.31 6.10 4.09
CA LEU A 319 6.45 6.82 4.67
C LEU A 319 7.68 5.91 4.83
N VAL A 320 7.49 4.70 5.36
CA VAL A 320 8.60 3.72 5.52
C VAL A 320 9.21 3.37 4.16
N ILE A 321 8.38 3.15 3.14
CA ILE A 321 8.84 2.87 1.79
C ILE A 321 9.64 4.04 1.22
N ASP A 322 9.15 5.27 1.39
CA ASP A 322 9.85 6.48 0.94
C ASP A 322 11.22 6.66 1.62
N VAL A 323 11.31 6.37 2.91
CA VAL A 323 12.58 6.40 3.66
C VAL A 323 13.53 5.31 3.16
N VAL A 324 13.04 4.08 2.98
CA VAL A 324 13.83 2.96 2.45
C VAL A 324 14.36 3.28 1.05
N LEU A 325 13.53 3.85 0.18
CA LEU A 325 13.94 4.29 -1.15
C LEU A 325 15.01 5.39 -1.09
N GLY A 326 14.84 6.38 -0.21
CA GLY A 326 15.84 7.43 -0.01
C GLY A 326 17.19 6.90 0.48
N LEU A 327 17.19 5.80 1.25
CA LEU A 327 18.42 5.12 1.71
C LEU A 327 19.07 4.29 0.59
N ILE A 328 18.26 3.61 -0.25
CA ILE A 328 18.77 2.76 -1.35
C ILE A 328 19.25 3.62 -2.52
N ASP A 329 18.49 4.64 -2.91
CA ASP A 329 18.87 5.55 -3.99
C ASP A 329 18.78 7.02 -3.54
N PRO A 330 19.89 7.59 -3.05
CA PRO A 330 19.96 8.99 -2.62
C PRO A 330 19.62 10.01 -3.74
N ARG A 331 19.57 9.62 -5.00
CA ARG A 331 19.20 10.50 -6.12
C ARG A 331 17.72 10.88 -6.06
N THR A 332 16.89 10.03 -5.47
CA THR A 332 15.45 10.30 -5.26
C THR A 332 15.20 11.42 -4.25
N LEU A 333 16.20 11.80 -3.44
CA LEU A 333 16.12 12.89 -2.46
C LEU A 333 16.00 14.29 -3.12
N GLY A 334 16.43 14.43 -4.39
CA GLY A 334 16.49 15.73 -5.10
C GLY A 334 15.16 16.23 -5.69
N GLY A 335 14.09 15.45 -5.67
CA GLY A 335 12.84 15.74 -6.38
C GLY A 335 12.96 15.48 -7.90
N PRO A 336 11.86 15.47 -8.65
CA PRO A 336 11.88 15.25 -10.09
C PRO A 336 12.71 16.37 -10.75
N THR A 337 13.89 16.03 -11.27
CA THR A 337 14.57 16.88 -12.25
C THR A 337 13.75 16.72 -13.53
N HIS A 338 12.88 17.70 -13.81
CA HIS A 338 12.35 17.87 -15.15
C HIS A 338 13.52 18.08 -16.10
N VAL A 339 13.80 17.08 -16.93
CA VAL A 339 14.59 17.20 -18.14
C VAL A 339 13.59 17.15 -19.29
#